data_5258dc7cd345ae8af662122d78594af1
#
_entry.id   5258dc7cd345ae8af662122d78594af1
#
_cell.length_a   1.000
_cell.length_b   1.000
_cell.length_c   1.000
_cell.angle_alpha   90.00
_cell.angle_beta   90.00
_cell.angle_gamma   90.00
#
_symmetry.space_group_name_H-M   'P 1'
#
loop_
_entity.id
_entity.type
_entity.pdbx_description
1 polymer ?
#
loop_
_entity_poly.entity_id
_entity_poly.type
_entity_poly.pdbx_seq_one_letter_code
_entity_poly.pdbx_strand_id
1 'polypeptide(L)'
;MDADVVVVGAGLAGLTAACDLAERGLDVVVVEARPRAGGRTMTVAGHGGAGWFDLGATWHWSDQPEIRALAAELGVEAFPQPVEGRALHEPGAGAPVPVALPAEPAAFLRFVGGAEQLCRRLADRLPGGVCFEERAVALARAGDGVVVTSESDGASTRTTARRAVLALPPRLVLQDVAFSPPLADGVVAVMEATPTWMGEALKCVAVYEVPFWRDDGWSGSAFSDAGPLEEVHDASVPGGPGALWGFVSLDVDHRDLGPAERVPLVLGQLGRLFGPRAADPLQYLERDWSADPYTCEGVHRHVAPVPYGDPVLAGPQWDGRLWWAGTETEAVGGGHMEGAVRSGRRAAGGVAASLR
;
A
#
# COMPACT_ATOMS: atom_id res chain seq x y z
N MET A 1 -26.14 -17.42 -10.66
CA MET A 1 -25.41 -16.31 -10.11
C MET A 1 -24.52 -16.91 -9.05
N ASP A 2 -23.22 -16.70 -9.15
CA ASP A 2 -22.26 -17.43 -8.32
C ASP A 2 -22.08 -16.78 -6.94
N ALA A 3 -22.38 -15.46 -6.82
CA ALA A 3 -22.32 -14.71 -5.59
C ALA A 3 -23.27 -13.50 -5.57
N ASP A 4 -23.48 -12.89 -4.41
CA ASP A 4 -24.14 -11.58 -4.33
C ASP A 4 -23.20 -10.47 -4.80
N VAL A 5 -21.93 -10.55 -4.40
CA VAL A 5 -20.92 -9.52 -4.70
C VAL A 5 -19.60 -10.17 -5.11
N VAL A 6 -18.99 -9.66 -6.18
CA VAL A 6 -17.60 -9.93 -6.50
C VAL A 6 -16.75 -8.71 -6.16
N VAL A 7 -15.68 -8.92 -5.39
CA VAL A 7 -14.69 -7.89 -5.06
C VAL A 7 -13.40 -8.19 -5.83
N VAL A 8 -12.93 -7.23 -6.58
CA VAL A 8 -11.69 -7.34 -7.36
C VAL A 8 -10.57 -6.60 -6.64
N GLY A 9 -9.57 -7.35 -6.19
CA GLY A 9 -8.43 -6.90 -5.41
C GLY A 9 -8.54 -7.22 -3.92
N ALA A 10 -7.55 -7.96 -3.40
CA ALA A 10 -7.40 -8.34 -2.00
C ALA A 10 -6.39 -7.44 -1.25
N GLY A 11 -6.35 -6.15 -1.60
CA GLY A 11 -5.72 -5.12 -0.78
C GLY A 11 -6.61 -4.73 0.40
N LEU A 12 -6.10 -3.84 1.26
CA LEU A 12 -6.80 -3.40 2.48
C LEU A 12 -8.23 -2.90 2.21
N ALA A 13 -8.43 -2.12 1.14
CA ALA A 13 -9.76 -1.60 0.78
C ALA A 13 -10.73 -2.70 0.36
N GLY A 14 -10.29 -3.61 -0.52
CA GLY A 14 -11.14 -4.70 -1.02
C GLY A 14 -11.50 -5.70 0.07
N LEU A 15 -10.52 -6.08 0.90
CA LEU A 15 -10.76 -6.99 2.02
C LEU A 15 -11.66 -6.38 3.10
N THR A 16 -11.50 -5.07 3.39
CA THR A 16 -12.45 -4.36 4.28
C THR A 16 -13.87 -4.40 3.71
N ALA A 17 -14.03 -4.11 2.41
CA ALA A 17 -15.34 -4.18 1.78
C ALA A 17 -15.93 -5.59 1.81
N ALA A 18 -15.12 -6.61 1.50
CA ALA A 18 -15.54 -8.00 1.46
C ALA A 18 -16.00 -8.51 2.84
N CYS A 19 -15.23 -8.21 3.90
CA CYS A 19 -15.61 -8.59 5.27
C CYS A 19 -16.88 -7.89 5.72
N ASP A 20 -17.01 -6.57 5.52
CA ASP A 20 -18.21 -5.82 5.87
C ASP A 20 -19.46 -6.34 5.14
N LEU A 21 -19.34 -6.79 3.90
CA LEU A 21 -20.43 -7.39 3.13
C LEU A 21 -20.78 -8.79 3.62
N ALA A 22 -19.78 -9.63 3.90
CA ALA A 22 -19.98 -10.96 4.45
C ALA A 22 -20.62 -10.93 5.84
N GLU A 23 -20.24 -9.99 6.70
CA GLU A 23 -20.86 -9.78 8.01
C GLU A 23 -22.35 -9.35 7.92
N ARG A 24 -22.76 -8.77 6.79
CA ARG A 24 -24.16 -8.46 6.48
C ARG A 24 -24.94 -9.64 5.88
N GLY A 25 -24.30 -10.82 5.78
CA GLY A 25 -24.89 -12.05 5.28
C GLY A 25 -24.93 -12.16 3.76
N LEU A 26 -24.15 -11.38 3.03
CA LEU A 26 -24.02 -11.47 1.59
C LEU A 26 -22.96 -12.50 1.21
N ASP A 27 -23.20 -13.23 0.12
CA ASP A 27 -22.23 -14.15 -0.46
C ASP A 27 -21.22 -13.35 -1.29
N VAL A 28 -19.92 -13.42 -0.91
CA VAL A 28 -18.86 -12.59 -1.47
C VAL A 28 -17.74 -13.47 -2.04
N VAL A 29 -17.40 -13.24 -3.30
CA VAL A 29 -16.22 -13.79 -3.96
C VAL A 29 -15.17 -12.69 -4.08
N VAL A 30 -13.93 -12.96 -3.64
CA VAL A 30 -12.80 -12.05 -3.79
C VAL A 30 -11.80 -12.64 -4.77
N VAL A 31 -11.41 -11.88 -5.81
CA VAL A 31 -10.37 -12.25 -6.78
C VAL A 31 -9.17 -11.34 -6.63
N GLU A 32 -7.96 -11.91 -6.66
CA GLU A 32 -6.69 -11.20 -6.49
C GLU A 32 -5.66 -11.74 -7.49
N ALA A 33 -5.01 -10.84 -8.20
CA ALA A 33 -4.01 -11.20 -9.21
C ALA A 33 -2.70 -11.75 -8.63
N ARG A 34 -2.34 -11.35 -7.40
CA ARG A 34 -1.13 -11.82 -6.71
C ARG A 34 -1.38 -13.14 -5.97
N PRO A 35 -0.31 -13.91 -5.65
CA PRO A 35 -0.41 -15.11 -4.80
C PRO A 35 -0.54 -14.76 -3.31
N ARG A 36 -0.87 -13.52 -2.96
CA ARG A 36 -0.98 -13.03 -1.58
C ARG A 36 -2.03 -11.92 -1.43
N ALA A 37 -2.59 -11.82 -0.26
CA ALA A 37 -3.34 -10.64 0.17
C ALA A 37 -2.40 -9.46 0.47
N GLY A 38 -2.95 -8.25 0.57
CA GLY A 38 -2.25 -7.06 1.05
C GLY A 38 -2.09 -5.96 0.01
N GLY A 39 -1.97 -6.30 -1.28
CA GLY A 39 -1.70 -5.28 -2.30
C GLY A 39 -0.44 -4.47 -1.96
N ARG A 40 -0.61 -3.16 -1.72
CA ARG A 40 0.47 -2.22 -1.34
C ARG A 40 0.89 -2.28 0.14
N THR A 41 0.27 -3.08 1.00
CA THR A 41 0.86 -3.51 2.26
C THR A 41 1.69 -4.77 2.00
N MET A 42 2.96 -4.72 2.34
CA MET A 42 3.87 -5.83 2.15
C MET A 42 4.85 -5.86 3.31
N THR A 43 4.84 -6.96 4.05
CA THR A 43 5.73 -7.17 5.20
C THR A 43 6.59 -8.40 4.94
N VAL A 44 7.88 -8.28 5.16
CA VAL A 44 8.86 -9.35 4.98
C VAL A 44 9.57 -9.68 6.29
N ALA A 45 9.99 -10.93 6.44
CA ALA A 45 10.81 -11.34 7.58
C ALA A 45 12.24 -10.80 7.45
N GLY A 46 12.84 -10.45 8.58
CA GLY A 46 14.24 -10.10 8.66
C GLY A 46 15.18 -11.31 8.60
N HIS A 47 16.48 -11.01 8.69
CA HIS A 47 17.55 -12.00 8.64
C HIS A 47 17.31 -13.14 9.65
N GLY A 48 17.42 -14.38 9.18
CA GLY A 48 17.15 -15.55 10.02
C GLY A 48 15.73 -15.64 10.59
N GLY A 49 14.77 -14.90 10.04
CA GLY A 49 13.39 -14.81 10.55
C GLY A 49 13.22 -13.84 11.72
N ALA A 50 14.27 -13.08 12.08
CA ALA A 50 14.22 -12.12 13.17
C ALA A 50 13.61 -10.78 12.72
N GLY A 51 12.54 -10.37 13.40
CA GLY A 51 11.83 -9.13 13.09
C GLY A 51 10.97 -9.21 11.84
N TRP A 52 10.32 -8.08 11.53
CA TRP A 52 9.47 -7.89 10.35
C TRP A 52 9.64 -6.45 9.83
N PHE A 53 9.61 -6.28 8.52
CA PHE A 53 9.84 -4.99 7.89
C PHE A 53 8.84 -4.75 6.76
N ASP A 54 8.22 -3.57 6.80
CA ASP A 54 7.27 -3.16 5.77
C ASP A 54 8.00 -2.56 4.57
N LEU A 55 7.95 -3.24 3.44
CA LEU A 55 8.39 -2.72 2.14
C LEU A 55 7.28 -1.97 1.40
N GLY A 56 6.07 -1.98 1.93
CA GLY A 56 4.92 -1.19 1.51
C GLY A 56 4.58 -0.10 2.52
N ALA A 57 3.27 0.14 2.69
CA ALA A 57 2.75 1.05 3.70
C ALA A 57 3.22 0.62 5.10
N THR A 58 3.68 1.59 5.89
CA THR A 58 4.29 1.33 7.20
C THR A 58 3.54 2.06 8.31
N TRP A 59 3.29 3.36 8.10
CA TRP A 59 2.78 4.25 9.13
C TRP A 59 1.27 4.46 9.07
N HIS A 60 0.72 4.66 10.24
CA HIS A 60 -0.56 5.32 10.44
C HIS A 60 -0.41 6.36 11.56
N TRP A 61 -1.33 7.31 11.60
CA TRP A 61 -1.28 8.41 12.57
C TRP A 61 -2.31 8.23 13.66
N SER A 62 -2.04 8.80 14.83
CA SER A 62 -2.93 8.70 15.99
C SER A 62 -4.31 9.34 15.79
N ASP A 63 -4.45 10.24 14.81
CA ASP A 63 -5.69 10.91 14.41
C ASP A 63 -6.46 10.20 13.26
N GLN A 64 -6.02 9.01 12.85
CA GLN A 64 -6.66 8.17 11.83
C GLN A 64 -7.57 7.12 12.47
N PRO A 65 -8.87 7.40 12.64
CA PRO A 65 -9.75 6.56 13.47
C PRO A 65 -10.10 5.23 12.80
N GLU A 66 -10.28 5.17 11.48
CA GLU A 66 -10.78 3.96 10.83
C GLU A 66 -9.73 2.84 10.80
N ILE A 67 -8.48 3.16 10.46
CA ILE A 67 -7.41 2.17 10.48
C ILE A 67 -7.11 1.68 11.89
N ARG A 68 -7.20 2.56 12.89
CA ARG A 68 -7.03 2.21 14.30
C ARG A 68 -8.16 1.34 14.83
N ALA A 69 -9.41 1.66 14.46
CA ALA A 69 -10.56 0.83 14.81
C ALA A 69 -10.45 -0.56 14.19
N LEU A 70 -10.07 -0.65 12.91
CA LEU A 70 -9.87 -1.92 12.23
C LEU A 70 -8.74 -2.74 12.89
N ALA A 71 -7.62 -2.11 13.24
CA ALA A 71 -6.53 -2.81 13.93
C ALA A 71 -6.98 -3.39 15.27
N ALA A 72 -7.73 -2.60 16.05
CA ALA A 72 -8.28 -3.05 17.33
C ALA A 72 -9.28 -4.22 17.15
N GLU A 73 -10.17 -4.13 16.17
CA GLU A 73 -11.12 -5.18 15.80
C GLU A 73 -10.43 -6.49 15.39
N LEU A 74 -9.33 -6.36 14.68
CA LEU A 74 -8.49 -7.49 14.26
C LEU A 74 -7.53 -7.98 15.36
N GLY A 75 -7.45 -7.31 16.51
CA GLY A 75 -6.49 -7.62 17.56
C GLY A 75 -5.03 -7.39 17.15
N VAL A 76 -4.78 -6.42 16.26
CA VAL A 76 -3.42 -6.03 15.84
C VAL A 76 -2.97 -4.85 16.71
N GLU A 77 -1.91 -5.06 17.47
CA GLU A 77 -1.32 -4.02 18.30
C GLU A 77 -0.49 -3.04 17.47
N ALA A 78 -0.42 -1.80 17.95
CA ALA A 78 0.42 -0.76 17.38
C ALA A 78 1.45 -0.26 18.40
N PHE A 79 2.58 0.24 17.91
CA PHE A 79 3.64 0.84 18.72
C PHE A 79 4.11 2.15 18.08
N PRO A 80 4.64 3.11 18.88
CA PRO A 80 5.15 4.37 18.35
C PRO A 80 6.36 4.16 17.43
N GLN A 81 6.44 4.95 16.36
CA GLN A 81 7.66 5.08 15.57
C GLN A 81 8.77 5.60 16.47
N PRO A 82 9.95 4.95 16.53
CA PRO A 82 11.10 5.48 17.23
C PRO A 82 11.55 6.83 16.63
N VAL A 83 11.60 7.87 17.46
CA VAL A 83 12.01 9.23 17.06
C VAL A 83 12.91 9.89 18.11
N GLU A 84 13.30 9.14 19.13
CA GLU A 84 14.15 9.67 20.20
C GLU A 84 15.58 9.92 19.69
N GLY A 85 16.14 11.08 20.02
CA GLY A 85 17.45 11.51 19.57
C GLY A 85 17.38 12.62 18.52
N ARG A 86 18.54 12.93 17.93
CA ARG A 86 18.67 13.95 16.89
C ARG A 86 18.55 13.30 15.51
N ALA A 87 17.93 14.00 14.57
CA ALA A 87 17.99 13.64 13.16
C ALA A 87 19.23 14.24 12.48
N LEU A 88 19.48 13.79 11.27
CA LEU A 88 20.55 14.30 10.41
C LEU A 88 19.96 14.97 9.17
N HIS A 89 20.61 16.02 8.70
CA HIS A 89 20.41 16.56 7.36
C HIS A 89 21.73 16.46 6.59
N GLU A 90 21.72 15.80 5.44
CA GLU A 90 22.82 15.68 4.51
C GLU A 90 22.60 16.70 3.38
N PRO A 91 23.31 17.84 3.38
CA PRO A 91 23.18 18.81 2.28
C PRO A 91 23.79 18.23 1.00
N GLY A 92 23.43 18.79 -0.18
CA GLY A 92 23.97 18.36 -1.48
C GLY A 92 25.50 18.43 -1.58
N ALA A 93 26.16 19.23 -0.72
CA ALA A 93 27.60 19.26 -0.56
C ALA A 93 27.98 19.47 0.92
N GLY A 94 28.93 18.71 1.42
CA GLY A 94 29.42 18.79 2.78
C GLY A 94 29.06 17.57 3.63
N ALA A 95 29.40 17.65 4.93
CA ALA A 95 29.10 16.57 5.87
C ALA A 95 27.66 16.68 6.41
N PRO A 96 27.03 15.57 6.80
CA PRO A 96 25.75 15.59 7.49
C PRO A 96 25.79 16.42 8.77
N VAL A 97 24.73 17.18 9.04
CA VAL A 97 24.60 18.04 10.21
C VAL A 97 23.40 17.62 11.08
N PRO A 98 23.52 17.73 12.41
CA PRO A 98 22.38 17.45 13.30
C PRO A 98 21.25 18.46 13.11
N VAL A 99 20.01 17.96 13.06
CA VAL A 99 18.79 18.77 13.03
C VAL A 99 17.78 18.25 14.05
N ALA A 100 16.89 19.12 14.49
CA ALA A 100 15.74 18.71 15.28
C ALA A 100 14.69 18.11 14.35
N LEU A 101 14.05 17.02 14.78
CA LEU A 101 12.86 16.55 14.08
C LEU A 101 11.72 17.57 14.24
N PRO A 102 10.95 17.84 13.19
CA PRO A 102 9.75 18.64 13.31
C PRO A 102 8.80 18.04 14.35
N ALA A 103 8.10 18.92 15.09
CA ALA A 103 7.02 18.45 15.95
C ALA A 103 5.83 18.05 15.06
N GLU A 104 5.45 16.78 15.14
CA GLU A 104 4.30 16.27 14.40
C GLU A 104 3.01 16.47 15.20
N PRO A 105 1.91 16.92 14.57
CA PRO A 105 0.64 17.13 15.23
C PRO A 105 -0.02 15.84 15.70
N ALA A 106 0.30 14.71 15.06
CA ALA A 106 -0.19 13.38 15.41
C ALA A 106 0.98 12.39 15.47
N ALA A 107 0.97 11.49 16.44
CA ALA A 107 2.03 10.49 16.57
C ALA A 107 2.01 9.48 15.42
N PHE A 108 3.18 9.18 14.89
CA PHE A 108 3.39 8.07 13.96
C PHE A 108 3.38 6.76 14.71
N LEU A 109 2.62 5.81 14.20
CA LEU A 109 2.46 4.48 14.75
C LEU A 109 2.75 3.42 13.68
N ARG A 110 3.23 2.26 14.13
CA ARG A 110 3.48 1.07 13.30
C ARG A 110 2.77 -0.13 13.91
N PHE A 111 2.45 -1.13 13.10
CA PHE A 111 1.80 -2.35 13.57
C PHE A 111 2.81 -3.40 13.99
N VAL A 112 2.54 -4.06 15.13
CA VAL A 112 3.28 -5.25 15.55
C VAL A 112 3.02 -6.37 14.54
N GLY A 113 4.09 -6.94 13.98
CA GLY A 113 3.99 -7.94 12.92
C GLY A 113 3.83 -7.36 11.50
N GLY A 114 3.85 -6.02 11.37
CA GLY A 114 3.76 -5.29 10.10
C GLY A 114 2.35 -5.05 9.59
N ALA A 115 2.22 -4.14 8.64
CA ALA A 115 0.92 -3.67 8.13
C ALA A 115 0.17 -4.74 7.31
N GLU A 116 0.86 -5.65 6.63
CA GLU A 116 0.23 -6.74 5.86
C GLU A 116 -0.61 -7.67 6.74
N GLN A 117 -0.31 -7.74 8.04
CA GLN A 117 -1.05 -8.57 8.99
C GLN A 117 -2.54 -8.22 9.03
N LEU A 118 -2.90 -6.94 8.85
CA LEU A 118 -4.29 -6.51 8.75
C LEU A 118 -5.02 -7.23 7.60
N CYS A 119 -4.39 -7.26 6.43
CA CYS A 119 -4.95 -7.91 5.25
C CYS A 119 -5.03 -9.43 5.40
N ARG A 120 -4.02 -10.06 5.99
CA ARG A 120 -4.04 -11.50 6.26
C ARG A 120 -5.21 -11.87 7.18
N ARG A 121 -5.38 -11.14 8.29
CA ARG A 121 -6.48 -11.39 9.24
C ARG A 121 -7.86 -11.12 8.66
N LEU A 122 -8.01 -10.14 7.77
CA LEU A 122 -9.25 -9.92 7.02
C LEU A 122 -9.51 -11.09 6.06
N ALA A 123 -8.51 -11.53 5.29
CA ALA A 123 -8.65 -12.67 4.39
C ALA A 123 -9.05 -13.95 5.12
N ASP A 124 -8.48 -14.19 6.31
CA ASP A 124 -8.79 -15.35 7.16
C ASP A 124 -10.24 -15.33 7.70
N ARG A 125 -10.89 -14.17 7.76
CA ARG A 125 -12.31 -14.02 8.17
C ARG A 125 -13.31 -14.32 7.07
N LEU A 126 -12.88 -14.35 5.81
CA LEU A 126 -13.78 -14.58 4.67
C LEU A 126 -14.18 -16.05 4.57
N PRO A 127 -15.48 -16.39 4.63
CA PRO A 127 -15.93 -17.79 4.56
C PRO A 127 -15.51 -18.51 3.28
N GLY A 128 -15.50 -17.79 2.13
CA GLY A 128 -15.06 -18.30 0.83
C GLY A 128 -13.57 -18.17 0.56
N GLY A 129 -12.83 -17.51 1.46
CA GLY A 129 -11.43 -17.17 1.23
C GLY A 129 -11.21 -16.14 0.11
N VAL A 130 -10.00 -16.13 -0.45
CA VAL A 130 -9.60 -15.29 -1.58
C VAL A 130 -9.13 -16.18 -2.71
N CYS A 131 -9.62 -15.93 -3.92
CA CYS A 131 -9.15 -16.57 -5.15
C CYS A 131 -7.87 -15.82 -5.58
N PHE A 132 -6.71 -16.35 -5.22
CA PHE A 132 -5.42 -15.79 -5.59
C PHE A 132 -5.03 -16.18 -7.02
N GLU A 133 -4.09 -15.42 -7.61
CA GLU A 133 -3.57 -15.63 -8.96
C GLU A 133 -4.64 -15.53 -10.05
N GLU A 134 -5.75 -14.85 -9.72
CA GLU A 134 -6.89 -14.58 -10.59
C GLU A 134 -6.89 -13.10 -10.99
N ARG A 135 -6.33 -12.77 -12.15
CA ARG A 135 -6.26 -11.40 -12.68
C ARG A 135 -7.55 -11.05 -13.41
N ALA A 136 -8.33 -10.11 -12.87
CA ALA A 136 -9.52 -9.60 -13.56
C ALA A 136 -9.12 -8.86 -14.86
N VAL A 137 -9.72 -9.26 -15.98
CA VAL A 137 -9.42 -8.71 -17.31
C VAL A 137 -10.63 -8.09 -17.99
N ALA A 138 -11.84 -8.40 -17.54
CA ALA A 138 -13.05 -7.79 -18.08
C ALA A 138 -14.18 -7.76 -17.06
N LEU A 139 -15.00 -6.70 -17.15
CA LEU A 139 -16.30 -6.59 -16.48
C LEU A 139 -17.38 -6.33 -17.53
N ALA A 140 -18.50 -7.07 -17.43
CA ALA A 140 -19.65 -6.87 -18.30
C ALA A 140 -20.95 -6.79 -17.49
N ARG A 141 -21.87 -5.92 -17.93
CA ARG A 141 -23.26 -5.95 -17.43
C ARG A 141 -23.94 -7.21 -17.96
N ALA A 142 -24.66 -7.91 -17.10
CA ALA A 142 -25.41 -9.11 -17.48
C ALA A 142 -26.76 -9.12 -16.75
N GLY A 143 -27.83 -8.75 -17.47
CA GLY A 143 -29.16 -8.58 -16.86
C GLY A 143 -29.11 -7.56 -15.70
N ASP A 144 -29.55 -7.98 -14.53
CA ASP A 144 -29.55 -7.16 -13.31
C ASP A 144 -28.24 -7.22 -12.52
N GLY A 145 -27.22 -7.92 -13.02
CA GLY A 145 -25.95 -8.10 -12.37
C GLY A 145 -24.77 -7.78 -13.28
N VAL A 146 -23.64 -8.36 -12.92
CA VAL A 146 -22.35 -8.23 -13.59
C VAL A 146 -21.71 -9.58 -13.80
N VAL A 147 -20.81 -9.67 -14.77
CA VAL A 147 -19.87 -10.77 -14.97
C VAL A 147 -18.47 -10.21 -14.88
N VAL A 148 -17.67 -10.75 -13.98
CA VAL A 148 -16.21 -10.52 -13.94
C VAL A 148 -15.54 -11.69 -14.64
N THR A 149 -14.67 -11.39 -15.57
CA THR A 149 -13.79 -12.38 -16.19
C THR A 149 -12.40 -12.22 -15.62
N SER A 150 -11.84 -13.29 -15.08
CA SER A 150 -10.45 -13.35 -14.59
C SER A 150 -9.66 -14.39 -15.37
N GLU A 151 -8.34 -14.25 -15.35
CA GLU A 151 -7.37 -15.13 -15.96
C GLU A 151 -6.36 -15.63 -14.94
N SER A 152 -6.08 -16.95 -14.99
CA SER A 152 -5.06 -17.62 -14.20
C SER A 152 -4.41 -18.70 -15.06
N ASP A 153 -3.08 -18.69 -15.19
CA ASP A 153 -2.30 -19.69 -15.94
C ASP A 153 -2.84 -20.00 -17.36
N GLY A 154 -3.33 -18.97 -18.05
CA GLY A 154 -3.90 -19.09 -19.40
C GLY A 154 -5.34 -19.64 -19.45
N ALA A 155 -5.92 -19.96 -18.32
CA ALA A 155 -7.35 -20.29 -18.19
C ALA A 155 -8.16 -19.04 -17.86
N SER A 156 -9.41 -18.97 -18.37
CA SER A 156 -10.32 -17.87 -18.10
C SER A 156 -11.49 -18.36 -17.27
N THR A 157 -11.75 -17.69 -16.15
CA THR A 157 -12.87 -17.93 -15.24
C THR A 157 -13.88 -16.80 -15.34
N ARG A 158 -15.17 -17.11 -15.25
CA ARG A 158 -16.26 -16.12 -15.25
C ARG A 158 -17.06 -16.23 -13.96
N THR A 159 -17.08 -15.15 -13.20
CA THR A 159 -17.86 -15.05 -11.96
C THR A 159 -19.05 -14.12 -12.19
N THR A 160 -20.26 -14.62 -11.97
CA THR A 160 -21.50 -13.83 -12.07
C THR A 160 -21.95 -13.36 -10.69
N ALA A 161 -22.25 -12.07 -10.55
CA ALA A 161 -22.71 -11.50 -9.29
C ALA A 161 -23.77 -10.41 -9.49
N ARG A 162 -24.49 -10.06 -8.43
CA ARG A 162 -25.45 -8.94 -8.46
C ARG A 162 -24.71 -7.60 -8.52
N ARG A 163 -23.57 -7.49 -7.84
CA ARG A 163 -22.74 -6.26 -7.77
C ARG A 163 -21.26 -6.60 -7.87
N ALA A 164 -20.47 -5.61 -8.31
CA ALA A 164 -19.02 -5.66 -8.28
C ALA A 164 -18.44 -4.48 -7.49
N VAL A 165 -17.34 -4.74 -6.77
CA VAL A 165 -16.49 -3.71 -6.16
C VAL A 165 -15.10 -3.81 -6.79
N LEU A 166 -14.63 -2.75 -7.43
CA LEU A 166 -13.27 -2.63 -7.92
C LEU A 166 -12.41 -1.93 -6.87
N ALA A 167 -11.47 -2.68 -6.27
CA ALA A 167 -10.55 -2.21 -5.25
C ALA A 167 -9.11 -2.16 -5.78
N LEU A 168 -8.95 -1.58 -6.96
CA LEU A 168 -7.71 -1.45 -7.71
C LEU A 168 -7.39 0.03 -7.98
N PRO A 169 -6.12 0.38 -8.24
CA PRO A 169 -5.77 1.72 -8.70
C PRO A 169 -6.52 2.08 -9.99
N PRO A 170 -7.14 3.28 -10.07
CA PRO A 170 -8.00 3.64 -11.22
C PRO A 170 -7.30 3.54 -12.59
N ARG A 171 -6.06 4.02 -12.70
CA ARG A 171 -5.30 3.95 -13.97
C ARG A 171 -4.99 2.51 -14.39
N LEU A 172 -4.64 1.65 -13.41
CA LEU A 172 -4.39 0.23 -13.68
C LEU A 172 -5.65 -0.45 -14.22
N VAL A 173 -6.83 -0.10 -13.68
CA VAL A 173 -8.11 -0.60 -14.18
C VAL A 173 -8.33 -0.21 -15.65
N LEU A 174 -8.02 1.02 -16.05
CA LEU A 174 -8.15 1.46 -17.45
C LEU A 174 -7.24 0.68 -18.39
N GLN A 175 -6.05 0.31 -17.93
CA GLN A 175 -5.10 -0.45 -18.73
C GLN A 175 -5.49 -1.91 -18.88
N ASP A 176 -5.94 -2.54 -17.79
CA ASP A 176 -6.00 -4.00 -17.70
C ASP A 176 -7.42 -4.57 -17.80
N VAL A 177 -8.46 -3.76 -17.64
CA VAL A 177 -9.83 -4.25 -17.53
C VAL A 177 -10.73 -3.68 -18.63
N ALA A 178 -11.25 -4.56 -19.48
CA ALA A 178 -12.24 -4.20 -20.50
C ALA A 178 -13.65 -4.07 -19.90
N PHE A 179 -14.39 -3.03 -20.28
CA PHE A 179 -15.75 -2.77 -19.80
C PHE A 179 -16.80 -2.94 -20.91
N SER A 180 -17.91 -3.65 -20.61
CA SER A 180 -19.04 -3.81 -21.50
C SER A 180 -20.38 -3.61 -20.74
N PRO A 181 -21.13 -2.49 -20.99
CA PRO A 181 -20.78 -1.37 -21.87
C PRO A 181 -19.58 -0.59 -21.33
N PRO A 182 -18.95 0.25 -22.16
CA PRO A 182 -17.87 1.15 -21.71
C PRO A 182 -18.31 2.02 -20.53
N LEU A 183 -17.35 2.43 -19.72
CA LEU A 183 -17.55 3.47 -18.69
C LEU A 183 -17.84 4.81 -19.38
N ALA A 184 -18.57 5.69 -18.71
CA ALA A 184 -18.82 7.04 -19.22
C ALA A 184 -17.49 7.82 -19.34
N ASP A 185 -17.36 8.67 -20.36
CA ASP A 185 -16.15 9.45 -20.64
C ASP A 185 -15.68 10.27 -19.43
N GLY A 186 -16.63 10.83 -18.65
CA GLY A 186 -16.30 11.58 -17.44
C GLY A 186 -15.69 10.71 -16.33
N VAL A 187 -16.04 9.42 -16.25
CA VAL A 187 -15.44 8.47 -15.31
C VAL A 187 -14.01 8.15 -15.75
N VAL A 188 -13.85 7.86 -17.04
CA VAL A 188 -12.52 7.57 -17.65
C VAL A 188 -11.56 8.74 -17.42
N ALA A 189 -12.00 9.98 -17.68
CA ALA A 189 -11.17 11.18 -17.48
C ALA A 189 -10.71 11.35 -16.03
N VAL A 190 -11.60 11.07 -15.06
CA VAL A 190 -11.22 11.12 -13.63
C VAL A 190 -10.22 10.00 -13.29
N MET A 191 -10.42 8.79 -13.82
CA MET A 191 -9.49 7.68 -13.61
C MET A 191 -8.10 7.98 -14.16
N GLU A 192 -8.01 8.53 -15.36
CA GLU A 192 -6.75 8.98 -15.99
C GLU A 192 -6.05 10.07 -15.16
N ALA A 193 -6.82 11.00 -14.60
CA ALA A 193 -6.31 12.08 -13.76
C ALA A 193 -5.90 11.64 -12.35
N THR A 194 -6.34 10.47 -11.89
CA THR A 194 -6.08 9.98 -10.53
C THR A 194 -4.79 9.16 -10.47
N PRO A 195 -3.69 9.69 -9.91
CA PRO A 195 -2.42 8.96 -9.84
C PRO A 195 -2.48 7.83 -8.81
N THR A 196 -1.68 6.81 -9.04
CA THR A 196 -1.52 5.71 -8.08
C THR A 196 -0.53 6.09 -6.99
N TRP A 197 -0.98 6.19 -5.74
CA TRP A 197 -0.09 6.43 -4.62
C TRP A 197 0.88 5.26 -4.42
N MET A 198 2.13 5.58 -4.12
CA MET A 198 3.25 4.63 -4.05
C MET A 198 3.58 3.89 -5.36
N GLY A 199 2.90 4.18 -6.48
CA GLY A 199 3.24 3.58 -7.77
C GLY A 199 4.67 3.88 -8.22
N GLU A 200 5.27 4.97 -7.74
CA GLU A 200 6.64 5.36 -8.07
C GLU A 200 7.65 5.09 -6.95
N ALA A 201 7.19 4.59 -5.81
CA ALA A 201 8.07 4.40 -4.66
C ALA A 201 9.04 3.23 -4.87
N LEU A 202 10.32 3.48 -4.61
CA LEU A 202 11.30 2.44 -4.36
C LEU A 202 11.73 2.55 -2.90
N LYS A 203 11.38 1.56 -2.11
CA LYS A 203 11.65 1.51 -0.67
C LYS A 203 12.71 0.47 -0.38
N CYS A 204 13.65 0.81 0.50
CA CYS A 204 14.66 -0.13 0.97
C CYS A 204 14.68 -0.22 2.50
N VAL A 205 15.23 -1.32 3.01
CA VAL A 205 15.47 -1.57 4.43
C VAL A 205 16.83 -2.23 4.59
N ALA A 206 17.69 -1.63 5.41
CA ALA A 206 18.96 -2.20 5.84
C ALA A 206 18.81 -2.70 7.29
N VAL A 207 19.07 -3.98 7.54
CA VAL A 207 18.88 -4.66 8.83
C VAL A 207 20.22 -4.89 9.51
N TYR A 208 20.32 -4.61 10.80
CA TYR A 208 21.52 -4.70 11.63
C TYR A 208 21.21 -5.53 12.89
N GLU A 209 22.24 -6.03 13.55
CA GLU A 209 22.10 -6.76 14.79
C GLU A 209 21.37 -5.96 15.89
N VAL A 210 21.74 -4.68 16.03
CA VAL A 210 21.15 -3.74 17.01
C VAL A 210 21.02 -2.34 16.39
N PRO A 211 20.14 -1.49 16.90
CA PRO A 211 20.00 -0.09 16.45
C PRO A 211 21.13 0.80 17.02
N PHE A 212 22.36 0.56 16.61
CA PHE A 212 23.59 1.16 17.16
C PHE A 212 23.65 2.68 17.06
N TRP A 213 22.95 3.30 16.12
CA TRP A 213 22.88 4.77 15.99
C TRP A 213 22.28 5.45 17.22
N ARG A 214 21.47 4.72 17.99
CA ARG A 214 20.86 5.23 19.23
C ARG A 214 21.90 5.45 20.33
N ASP A 215 22.97 4.63 20.36
CA ASP A 215 24.09 4.78 21.31
C ASP A 215 24.86 6.10 21.08
N ASP A 216 24.85 6.60 19.83
CA ASP A 216 25.45 7.87 19.43
C ASP A 216 24.47 9.06 19.54
N GLY A 217 23.26 8.82 20.06
CA GLY A 217 22.21 9.82 20.28
C GLY A 217 21.45 10.22 19.01
N TRP A 218 21.48 9.36 17.98
CA TRP A 218 20.71 9.57 16.75
C TRP A 218 19.34 8.86 16.80
N SER A 219 18.32 9.50 16.25
CA SER A 219 16.97 8.94 16.13
C SER A 219 16.86 7.85 15.05
N GLY A 220 17.86 7.71 14.18
CA GLY A 220 17.77 6.92 12.97
C GLY A 220 17.02 7.63 11.83
N SER A 221 16.62 8.91 12.03
CA SER A 221 16.04 9.72 10.97
C SER A 221 17.08 10.61 10.31
N ALA A 222 17.05 10.67 8.97
CA ALA A 222 17.87 11.58 8.18
C ALA A 222 17.10 12.04 6.94
N PHE A 223 17.41 13.27 6.49
CA PHE A 223 16.93 13.87 5.25
C PHE A 223 18.13 14.25 4.41
N SER A 224 18.08 14.03 3.10
CA SER A 224 19.25 14.19 2.24
C SER A 224 18.93 14.88 0.93
N ASP A 225 19.74 15.89 0.60
CA ASP A 225 19.76 16.54 -0.72
C ASP A 225 20.82 15.90 -1.64
N ALA A 226 21.65 14.98 -1.09
CA ALA A 226 22.75 14.34 -1.81
C ALA A 226 22.36 12.97 -2.40
N GLY A 227 21.33 12.31 -1.83
CA GLY A 227 20.85 11.01 -2.29
C GLY A 227 21.88 9.85 -2.12
N PRO A 228 21.51 8.65 -2.54
CA PRO A 228 20.29 8.26 -3.27
C PRO A 228 19.00 8.21 -2.43
N LEU A 229 19.07 8.16 -1.10
CA LEU A 229 17.90 8.21 -0.23
C LEU A 229 17.57 9.66 0.10
N GLU A 230 16.32 10.09 -0.14
CA GLU A 230 15.83 11.42 0.25
C GLU A 230 15.53 11.49 1.73
N GLU A 231 15.02 10.40 2.29
CA GLU A 231 14.72 10.26 3.71
C GLU A 231 15.07 8.86 4.22
N VAL A 232 15.50 8.81 5.48
CA VAL A 232 15.78 7.58 6.21
C VAL A 232 15.09 7.65 7.56
N HIS A 233 14.59 6.51 8.04
CA HIS A 233 13.95 6.39 9.34
C HIS A 233 14.32 5.08 10.03
N ASP A 234 14.26 5.08 11.36
CA ASP A 234 14.44 3.89 12.18
C ASP A 234 13.28 2.90 11.92
N ALA A 235 13.61 1.73 11.38
CA ALA A 235 12.68 0.64 11.11
C ALA A 235 12.76 -0.47 12.16
N SER A 236 13.54 -0.31 13.22
CA SER A 236 13.71 -1.34 14.26
C SER A 236 12.36 -1.73 14.85
N VAL A 237 12.24 -2.99 15.21
CA VAL A 237 11.05 -3.53 15.84
C VAL A 237 11.29 -3.73 17.33
N PRO A 238 10.25 -3.63 18.18
CA PRO A 238 10.41 -3.82 19.63
C PRO A 238 11.02 -5.18 19.97
N GLY A 239 12.14 -5.16 20.70
CA GLY A 239 12.86 -6.36 21.10
C GLY A 239 13.53 -7.15 19.98
N GLY A 240 13.62 -6.58 18.78
CA GLY A 240 14.20 -7.20 17.60
C GLY A 240 15.46 -6.50 17.09
N PRO A 241 15.90 -6.84 15.87
CA PRO A 241 17.08 -6.26 15.25
C PRO A 241 16.89 -4.76 14.96
N GLY A 242 18.01 -4.04 14.84
CA GLY A 242 18.04 -2.69 14.32
C GLY A 242 17.74 -2.68 12.83
N ALA A 243 17.06 -1.64 12.35
CA ALA A 243 16.88 -1.46 10.92
C ALA A 243 16.72 0.02 10.57
N LEU A 244 17.19 0.38 9.39
CA LEU A 244 16.96 1.69 8.76
C LEU A 244 16.21 1.47 7.46
N TRP A 245 15.13 2.21 7.22
CA TRP A 245 14.45 2.20 5.94
C TRP A 245 14.50 3.58 5.28
N GLY A 246 14.44 3.62 3.97
CA GLY A 246 14.37 4.87 3.23
C GLY A 246 13.68 4.72 1.88
N PHE A 247 13.32 5.86 1.29
CA PHE A 247 12.90 5.96 -0.09
C PHE A 247 14.06 6.41 -0.97
N VAL A 248 14.26 5.68 -2.07
CA VAL A 248 15.19 6.12 -3.12
C VAL A 248 14.56 7.29 -3.86
N SER A 249 15.35 8.33 -4.06
CA SER A 249 14.96 9.53 -4.80
C SER A 249 14.36 9.19 -6.18
N LEU A 250 13.38 9.98 -6.57
CA LEU A 250 12.81 9.92 -7.92
C LEU A 250 13.73 10.52 -8.99
N ASP A 251 14.89 11.07 -8.58
CA ASP A 251 15.91 11.53 -9.50
C ASP A 251 16.36 10.38 -10.43
N VAL A 252 16.37 10.66 -11.71
CA VAL A 252 16.74 9.70 -12.77
C VAL A 252 18.11 9.06 -12.54
N ASP A 253 19.07 9.81 -12.03
CA ASP A 253 20.43 9.36 -11.79
C ASP A 253 20.52 8.23 -10.77
N HIS A 254 19.55 8.12 -9.87
CA HIS A 254 19.50 7.08 -8.84
C HIS A 254 18.41 6.04 -9.10
N ARG A 255 17.28 6.48 -9.66
CA ARG A 255 16.09 5.65 -9.86
C ARG A 255 16.27 4.58 -10.93
N ASP A 256 16.95 4.94 -12.03
CA ASP A 256 17.12 4.07 -13.18
C ASP A 256 18.29 3.07 -13.02
N LEU A 257 19.06 3.19 -11.94
CA LEU A 257 20.11 2.23 -11.62
C LEU A 257 19.53 0.85 -11.28
N GLY A 258 20.18 -0.20 -11.77
CA GLY A 258 19.91 -1.56 -11.33
C GLY A 258 20.33 -1.78 -9.84
N PRO A 259 19.80 -2.84 -9.17
CA PRO A 259 20.17 -3.12 -7.78
C PRO A 259 21.68 -3.23 -7.54
N ALA A 260 22.43 -3.81 -8.49
CA ALA A 260 23.89 -3.98 -8.38
C ALA A 260 24.65 -2.64 -8.28
N GLU A 261 24.13 -1.58 -8.89
CA GLU A 261 24.72 -0.24 -8.87
C GLU A 261 24.16 0.60 -7.73
N ARG A 262 22.86 0.49 -7.46
CA ARG A 262 22.14 1.27 -6.44
C ARG A 262 22.50 0.87 -5.01
N VAL A 263 22.57 -0.43 -4.70
CA VAL A 263 22.83 -0.91 -3.32
C VAL A 263 24.13 -0.36 -2.74
N PRO A 264 25.29 -0.37 -3.44
CA PRO A 264 26.49 0.24 -2.92
C PRO A 264 26.37 1.73 -2.62
N LEU A 265 25.60 2.48 -3.42
CA LEU A 265 25.36 3.91 -3.20
C LEU A 265 24.52 4.15 -1.95
N VAL A 266 23.43 3.38 -1.78
CA VAL A 266 22.58 3.45 -0.58
C VAL A 266 23.39 3.11 0.67
N LEU A 267 24.15 2.02 0.66
CA LEU A 267 24.96 1.61 1.82
C LEU A 267 26.08 2.62 2.10
N GLY A 268 26.69 3.18 1.06
CA GLY A 268 27.67 4.27 1.21
C GLY A 268 27.06 5.51 1.85
N GLN A 269 25.81 5.89 1.49
CA GLN A 269 25.11 6.99 2.12
C GLN A 269 24.78 6.69 3.59
N LEU A 270 24.25 5.50 3.91
CA LEU A 270 23.99 5.11 5.29
C LEU A 270 25.27 5.16 6.13
N GLY A 271 26.42 4.76 5.54
CA GLY A 271 27.74 4.88 6.17
C GLY A 271 28.18 6.32 6.44
N ARG A 272 27.86 7.27 5.53
CA ARG A 272 28.13 8.71 5.76
C ARG A 272 27.24 9.29 6.85
N LEU A 273 25.97 8.86 6.92
CA LEU A 273 24.97 9.35 7.86
C LEU A 273 25.20 8.81 9.27
N PHE A 274 25.34 7.51 9.42
CA PHE A 274 25.31 6.83 10.72
C PHE A 274 26.62 6.10 11.08
N GLY A 275 27.69 6.36 10.32
CA GLY A 275 29.00 5.77 10.54
C GLY A 275 29.23 4.44 9.82
N PRO A 276 30.49 3.93 9.81
CA PRO A 276 30.90 2.78 8.98
C PRO A 276 30.07 1.51 9.18
N ARG A 277 29.55 1.28 10.39
CA ARG A 277 28.69 0.13 10.70
C ARG A 277 27.41 0.11 9.85
N ALA A 278 26.89 1.29 9.46
CA ALA A 278 25.70 1.38 8.64
C ALA A 278 25.93 0.98 7.18
N ALA A 279 27.18 0.93 6.72
CA ALA A 279 27.50 0.44 5.38
C ALA A 279 27.56 -1.10 5.27
N ASP A 280 27.48 -1.82 6.39
CA ASP A 280 27.61 -3.28 6.44
C ASP A 280 26.41 -3.93 7.19
N PRO A 281 25.21 -3.91 6.60
CA PRO A 281 24.03 -4.53 7.19
C PRO A 281 24.09 -6.06 7.10
N LEU A 282 23.42 -6.75 8.04
CA LEU A 282 23.19 -8.21 7.98
C LEU A 282 22.33 -8.61 6.79
N GLN A 283 21.44 -7.71 6.37
CA GLN A 283 20.52 -7.91 5.25
C GLN A 283 20.14 -6.58 4.64
N TYR A 284 20.05 -6.54 3.32
CA TYR A 284 19.45 -5.44 2.57
C TYR A 284 18.23 -5.95 1.80
N LEU A 285 17.15 -5.22 1.89
CA LEU A 285 15.87 -5.52 1.24
C LEU A 285 15.44 -4.29 0.45
N GLU A 286 14.87 -4.50 -0.73
CA GLU A 286 14.25 -3.40 -1.47
C GLU A 286 13.02 -3.87 -2.24
N ARG A 287 12.10 -2.94 -2.48
CA ARG A 287 10.93 -3.11 -3.32
C ARG A 287 10.73 -1.90 -4.20
N ASP A 288 10.79 -2.11 -5.48
CA ASP A 288 10.39 -1.15 -6.50
C ASP A 288 8.91 -1.38 -6.86
N TRP A 289 8.06 -0.46 -6.43
CA TRP A 289 6.63 -0.54 -6.71
C TRP A 289 6.29 -0.11 -8.13
N SER A 290 7.15 0.67 -8.82
CA SER A 290 6.96 1.03 -10.22
C SER A 290 7.15 -0.16 -11.18
N ALA A 291 7.91 -1.15 -10.76
CA ALA A 291 8.10 -2.41 -11.47
C ALA A 291 7.02 -3.46 -11.16
N ASP A 292 6.08 -3.16 -10.26
CA ASP A 292 5.01 -4.08 -9.91
C ASP A 292 3.81 -3.92 -10.87
N PRO A 293 3.50 -4.93 -11.71
CA PRO A 293 2.47 -4.83 -12.75
C PRO A 293 1.05 -4.72 -12.19
N TYR A 294 0.85 -5.01 -10.90
CA TYR A 294 -0.46 -4.91 -10.24
C TYR A 294 -0.57 -3.68 -9.33
N THR A 295 0.41 -2.77 -9.42
CA THR A 295 0.40 -1.50 -8.68
C THR A 295 0.47 -0.32 -9.63
N CYS A 296 1.35 -0.37 -10.61
CA CYS A 296 1.66 0.76 -11.49
C CYS A 296 1.51 0.36 -12.96
N GLU A 297 0.92 1.25 -13.74
CA GLU A 297 0.77 1.12 -15.19
C GLU A 297 1.99 1.62 -15.97
N GLY A 298 3.05 2.02 -15.27
CA GLY A 298 4.28 2.57 -15.82
C GLY A 298 4.84 3.69 -14.96
N VAL A 299 6.10 4.08 -15.20
CA VAL A 299 6.76 5.14 -14.43
C VAL A 299 6.21 6.50 -14.81
N HIS A 300 5.45 7.13 -13.93
CA HIS A 300 5.00 8.51 -14.04
C HIS A 300 5.88 9.42 -13.18
N ARG A 301 6.90 9.99 -13.78
CA ARG A 301 7.89 10.85 -13.10
C ARG A 301 7.33 12.24 -12.80
N HIS A 302 6.65 12.50 -11.81
CA HIS A 302 6.05 13.71 -11.26
C HIS A 302 4.57 13.54 -11.00
N VAL A 303 4.26 13.04 -9.84
CA VAL A 303 2.91 13.17 -9.31
C VAL A 303 2.90 14.39 -8.40
N ALA A 304 2.42 15.51 -8.93
CA ALA A 304 2.04 16.61 -8.05
C ALA A 304 1.01 16.09 -7.04
N PRO A 305 1.01 16.57 -5.78
CA PRO A 305 -0.04 16.21 -4.85
C PRO A 305 -1.40 16.49 -5.47
N VAL A 306 -2.13 15.45 -5.85
CA VAL A 306 -3.47 15.55 -6.40
C VAL A 306 -4.43 15.17 -5.28
N PRO A 307 -5.49 15.95 -5.04
CA PRO A 307 -6.49 15.55 -4.07
C PRO A 307 -7.16 14.25 -4.56
N TYR A 308 -7.14 13.22 -3.73
CA TYR A 308 -7.89 12.00 -3.94
C TYR A 308 -9.37 12.17 -3.59
N GLY A 309 -10.18 11.17 -3.94
CA GLY A 309 -11.58 11.13 -3.53
C GLY A 309 -12.52 11.94 -4.40
N ASP A 310 -12.26 11.97 -5.71
CA ASP A 310 -13.22 12.55 -6.65
C ASP A 310 -14.60 11.90 -6.46
N PRO A 311 -15.70 12.68 -6.33
CA PRO A 311 -17.05 12.18 -6.12
C PRO A 311 -17.53 11.18 -7.19
N VAL A 312 -16.99 11.25 -8.40
CA VAL A 312 -17.29 10.29 -9.48
C VAL A 312 -16.83 8.88 -9.11
N LEU A 313 -15.66 8.74 -8.49
CA LEU A 313 -15.14 7.46 -8.01
C LEU A 313 -15.64 7.09 -6.60
N ALA A 314 -16.20 8.03 -5.87
CA ALA A 314 -16.86 7.74 -4.61
C ALA A 314 -18.26 7.15 -4.79
N GLY A 315 -18.91 7.41 -5.93
CA GLY A 315 -20.26 6.98 -6.27
C GLY A 315 -20.32 5.68 -7.09
N PRO A 316 -21.55 5.11 -7.24
CA PRO A 316 -21.75 3.93 -8.05
C PRO A 316 -21.71 4.24 -9.54
N GLN A 317 -21.38 3.19 -10.33
CA GLN A 317 -21.48 3.18 -11.77
C GLN A 317 -22.53 2.12 -12.22
N TRP A 318 -22.87 2.14 -13.50
CA TRP A 318 -23.79 1.16 -14.11
C TRP A 318 -25.10 0.96 -13.33
N ASP A 319 -25.75 2.06 -12.93
CA ASP A 319 -26.99 2.04 -12.15
C ASP A 319 -26.86 1.25 -10.83
N GLY A 320 -25.75 1.43 -10.13
CA GLY A 320 -25.49 0.80 -8.84
C GLY A 320 -24.94 -0.62 -8.90
N ARG A 321 -24.55 -1.12 -10.09
CA ARG A 321 -23.98 -2.47 -10.23
C ARG A 321 -22.48 -2.51 -10.00
N LEU A 322 -21.77 -1.40 -10.20
CA LEU A 322 -20.33 -1.28 -10.06
C LEU A 322 -19.99 -0.19 -9.04
N TRP A 323 -19.12 -0.53 -8.09
CA TRP A 323 -18.65 0.33 -7.02
C TRP A 323 -17.13 0.37 -6.98
N TRP A 324 -16.58 1.47 -6.46
CA TRP A 324 -15.16 1.67 -6.33
C TRP A 324 -14.74 1.64 -4.87
N ALA A 325 -13.65 0.94 -4.58
CA ALA A 325 -12.87 1.06 -3.36
C ALA A 325 -11.39 1.29 -3.73
N GLY A 326 -10.60 1.69 -2.77
CA GLY A 326 -9.20 2.04 -2.97
C GLY A 326 -8.91 3.41 -2.37
N THR A 327 -7.73 3.58 -1.85
CA THR A 327 -7.34 4.81 -1.17
C THR A 327 -7.43 6.06 -2.06
N GLU A 328 -7.31 5.87 -3.37
CA GLU A 328 -7.45 6.94 -4.38
C GLU A 328 -8.89 7.44 -4.52
N THR A 329 -9.87 6.64 -4.12
CA THR A 329 -11.29 6.99 -4.21
C THR A 329 -11.86 7.62 -2.94
N GLU A 330 -10.99 8.00 -2.00
CA GLU A 330 -11.38 8.54 -0.70
C GLU A 330 -10.70 9.89 -0.43
N ALA A 331 -11.51 10.89 -0.08
CA ALA A 331 -11.03 12.24 0.16
C ALA A 331 -10.32 12.37 1.53
N VAL A 332 -10.79 11.63 2.53
CA VAL A 332 -10.23 11.69 3.89
C VAL A 332 -9.22 10.57 4.05
N GLY A 333 -7.96 10.92 4.23
CA GLY A 333 -6.86 9.95 4.33
C GLY A 333 -6.55 9.25 3.01
N GLY A 334 -6.91 9.84 1.87
CA GLY A 334 -6.56 9.34 0.54
C GLY A 334 -5.04 9.18 0.39
N GLY A 335 -4.60 8.15 -0.30
CA GLY A 335 -3.18 7.78 -0.37
C GLY A 335 -2.67 6.97 0.83
N HIS A 336 -3.42 6.85 1.92
CA HIS A 336 -3.03 6.15 3.15
C HIS A 336 -3.89 4.92 3.42
N MET A 337 -3.49 4.10 4.40
CA MET A 337 -4.27 2.96 4.89
C MET A 337 -5.64 3.39 5.44
N GLU A 338 -5.72 4.57 6.05
CA GLU A 338 -6.98 5.18 6.50
C GLU A 338 -7.99 5.31 5.36
N GLY A 339 -7.59 5.91 4.23
CA GLY A 339 -8.44 6.06 3.05
C GLY A 339 -8.83 4.72 2.43
N ALA A 340 -7.95 3.73 2.49
CA ALA A 340 -8.27 2.38 2.02
C ALA A 340 -9.41 1.75 2.84
N VAL A 341 -9.35 1.82 4.18
CA VAL A 341 -10.40 1.30 5.06
C VAL A 341 -11.71 2.06 4.86
N ARG A 342 -11.66 3.41 4.84
CA ARG A 342 -12.84 4.25 4.61
C ARG A 342 -13.54 3.92 3.30
N SER A 343 -12.78 3.83 2.21
CA SER A 343 -13.32 3.52 0.89
C SER A 343 -13.96 2.13 0.83
N GLY A 344 -13.36 1.14 1.50
CA GLY A 344 -13.91 -0.21 1.62
C GLY A 344 -15.26 -0.20 2.34
N ARG A 345 -15.35 0.43 3.50
CA ARG A 345 -16.59 0.57 4.29
C ARG A 345 -17.67 1.34 3.53
N ARG A 346 -17.30 2.43 2.84
CA ARG A 346 -18.20 3.20 1.98
C ARG A 346 -18.78 2.33 0.86
N ALA A 347 -17.93 1.61 0.13
CA ALA A 347 -18.36 0.74 -0.95
C ALA A 347 -19.30 -0.38 -0.45
N ALA A 348 -18.96 -1.04 0.66
CA ALA A 348 -19.78 -2.07 1.27
C ALA A 348 -21.17 -1.53 1.69
N GLY A 349 -21.21 -0.35 2.32
CA GLY A 349 -22.45 0.31 2.69
C GLY A 349 -23.35 0.61 1.49
N GLY A 350 -22.76 1.15 0.41
CA GLY A 350 -23.47 1.45 -0.83
C GLY A 350 -23.98 0.21 -1.55
N VAL A 351 -23.16 -0.83 -1.67
CA VAL A 351 -23.56 -2.13 -2.23
C VAL A 351 -24.75 -2.71 -1.45
N ALA A 352 -24.62 -2.81 -0.11
CA ALA A 352 -25.67 -3.37 0.72
C ALA A 352 -27.00 -2.59 0.62
N ALA A 353 -26.93 -1.26 0.50
CA ALA A 353 -28.13 -0.44 0.28
C ALA A 353 -28.77 -0.69 -1.11
N SER A 354 -27.96 -0.93 -2.15
CA SER A 354 -28.45 -1.18 -3.51
C SER A 354 -29.04 -2.57 -3.73
N LEU A 355 -28.90 -3.47 -2.77
CA LEU A 355 -29.40 -4.85 -2.83
C LEU A 355 -30.72 -5.06 -2.05
N ARG A 356 -31.14 -4.04 -1.29
CA ARG A 356 -32.44 -4.02 -0.58
C ARG A 356 -33.58 -3.68 -1.53
#